data_c09e7f116241e2a1354619e9a12d4a89
#
_entry.id   c09e7f116241e2a1354619e9a12d4a89
#
_cell.length_a   1.000
_cell.length_b   1.000
_cell.length_c   1.000
_cell.angle_alpha   90.00
_cell.angle_beta   90.00
_cell.angle_gamma   90.00
#
_symmetry.space_group_name_H-M   'P 1'
#
loop_
_entity.id
_entity.type
_entity.pdbx_description
1 polymer ?
#
loop_
_entity_poly.entity_id
_entity_poly.type
_entity_poly.pdbx_seq_one_letter_code
_entity_poly.pdbx_strand_id
1 'polypeptide(L)'
;VLGKAELAATATRIEDSAELSDRVANDSFGIGFIGLPYIRNAQAVAVADGDTLPLLPTPFTVATEDYPLARRLYLYAPPNPQNAYLRDFLEFAITDGGQSLVSEVGFISQQVTAARPPLSESLPNRYTQLIKDAERLSLSFRFRPESSGLDSKAQRDLERVVDFLARHSGRRVLLLGFTDNSDDPTQGVQMSRERAREVERELA
;
A
#
# COMPACT_ATOMS: atom_id res chain seq x y z
N VAL A 1 8.14 7.52 11.25
CA VAL A 1 8.05 6.56 12.36
C VAL A 1 8.24 7.24 13.71
N LEU A 2 9.35 7.95 13.91
CA LEU A 2 9.65 8.56 15.21
C LEU A 2 8.95 9.92 15.45
N GLY A 3 8.34 10.52 14.44
CA GLY A 3 7.75 11.85 14.53
C GLY A 3 8.79 12.90 15.00
N LYS A 4 8.57 13.49 16.17
CA LYS A 4 9.51 14.43 16.81
C LYS A 4 10.47 13.76 17.82
N ALA A 5 10.37 12.44 18.03
CA ALA A 5 11.23 11.73 18.94
C ALA A 5 12.63 11.54 18.35
N GLU A 6 13.65 11.62 19.19
CA GLU A 6 15.03 11.33 18.79
C GLU A 6 15.32 9.83 18.91
N LEU A 7 16.28 9.37 18.14
CA LEU A 7 16.83 8.02 18.29
C LEU A 7 17.49 7.90 19.67
N ALA A 8 17.29 6.75 20.31
CA ALA A 8 17.98 6.47 21.57
C ALA A 8 19.50 6.59 21.38
N ALA A 9 20.21 7.12 22.37
CA ALA A 9 21.66 7.28 22.32
C ALA A 9 22.41 5.94 22.15
N THR A 10 21.77 4.84 22.52
CA THR A 10 22.30 3.47 22.38
C THR A 10 22.07 2.87 20.99
N ALA A 11 21.29 3.54 20.12
CA ALA A 11 21.03 3.03 18.79
C ALA A 11 22.26 3.19 17.89
N THR A 12 22.64 2.13 17.23
CA THR A 12 23.72 2.14 16.24
C THR A 12 23.15 2.53 14.88
N ARG A 13 23.77 3.52 14.23
CA ARG A 13 23.46 3.88 12.84
C ARG A 13 24.39 3.15 11.90
N ILE A 14 23.83 2.44 10.94
CA ILE A 14 24.55 1.70 9.91
C ILE A 14 24.01 2.17 8.57
N GLU A 15 24.87 2.72 7.73
CA GLU A 15 24.46 3.24 6.41
C GLU A 15 24.27 2.11 5.39
N ASP A 16 25.12 1.09 5.45
CA ASP A 16 24.99 -0.07 4.57
C ASP A 16 23.86 -0.98 5.04
N SER A 17 22.86 -1.10 4.17
CA SER A 17 21.65 -1.87 4.44
C SER A 17 21.90 -3.37 4.54
N ALA A 18 22.88 -3.91 3.80
CA ALA A 18 23.25 -5.32 3.87
C ALA A 18 23.94 -5.63 5.18
N GLU A 19 24.88 -4.76 5.60
CA GLU A 19 25.56 -4.88 6.91
C GLU A 19 24.55 -4.81 8.05
N LEU A 20 23.59 -3.90 8.01
CA LEU A 20 22.53 -3.80 9.02
C LEU A 20 21.74 -5.10 9.13
N SER A 21 21.28 -5.63 8.00
CA SER A 21 20.52 -6.88 7.95
C SER A 21 21.32 -8.06 8.52
N ASP A 22 22.60 -8.18 8.14
CA ASP A 22 23.46 -9.26 8.59
C ASP A 22 23.80 -9.14 10.09
N ARG A 23 23.98 -7.93 10.63
CA ARG A 23 24.15 -7.71 12.07
C ARG A 23 22.92 -8.12 12.86
N VAL A 24 21.72 -7.72 12.42
CA VAL A 24 20.47 -8.13 13.07
C VAL A 24 20.28 -9.65 13.01
N ALA A 25 20.62 -10.29 11.88
CA ALA A 25 20.52 -11.73 11.75
C ALA A 25 21.44 -12.52 12.71
N ASN A 26 22.57 -11.91 13.09
CA ASN A 26 23.56 -12.52 13.99
C ASN A 26 23.38 -12.13 15.47
N ASP A 27 22.41 -11.28 15.79
CA ASP A 27 22.08 -10.85 17.15
C ASP A 27 20.65 -11.26 17.51
N SER A 28 20.50 -12.26 18.38
CA SER A 28 19.20 -12.77 18.82
C SER A 28 18.33 -11.72 19.57
N PHE A 29 18.91 -10.63 20.01
CA PHE A 29 18.21 -9.48 20.62
C PHE A 29 18.19 -8.25 19.73
N GLY A 30 18.80 -8.36 18.53
CA GLY A 30 18.91 -7.27 17.58
C GLY A 30 17.59 -6.96 16.90
N ILE A 31 17.25 -5.67 16.82
CA ILE A 31 16.16 -5.16 15.99
C ILE A 31 16.70 -4.03 15.11
N GLY A 32 16.31 -4.01 13.84
CA GLY A 32 16.74 -3.00 12.89
C GLY A 32 15.58 -2.43 12.09
N PHE A 33 15.78 -1.25 11.51
CA PHE A 33 14.86 -0.62 10.58
C PHE A 33 15.54 -0.43 9.24
N ILE A 34 14.97 -1.04 8.17
CA ILE A 34 15.59 -1.13 6.86
C ILE A 34 14.52 -1.16 5.76
N GLY A 35 14.89 -0.83 4.54
CA GLY A 35 14.00 -1.01 3.39
C GLY A 35 13.77 -2.49 3.06
N LEU A 36 12.53 -2.85 2.72
CA LEU A 36 12.12 -4.22 2.41
C LEU A 36 13.04 -4.95 1.40
N PRO A 37 13.52 -4.30 0.32
CA PRO A 37 14.42 -4.95 -0.65
C PRO A 37 15.76 -5.43 -0.08
N TYR A 38 16.13 -4.91 1.07
CA TYR A 38 17.46 -5.18 1.67
C TYR A 38 17.42 -6.21 2.79
N ILE A 39 16.26 -6.79 3.08
CA ILE A 39 16.15 -7.91 4.03
C ILE A 39 16.85 -9.13 3.41
N ARG A 40 17.87 -9.64 4.08
CA ARG A 40 18.67 -10.80 3.65
C ARG A 40 18.40 -11.99 4.57
N ASN A 41 19.26 -12.17 5.57
CA ASN A 41 19.17 -13.26 6.53
C ASN A 41 18.34 -12.90 7.78
N ALA A 42 18.03 -11.62 7.98
CA ALA A 42 17.13 -11.19 9.03
C ALA A 42 15.65 -11.51 8.69
N GLN A 43 14.80 -11.49 9.68
CA GLN A 43 13.36 -11.74 9.50
C GLN A 43 12.57 -10.44 9.64
N ALA A 44 11.61 -10.24 8.72
CA ALA A 44 10.67 -9.15 8.87
C ALA A 44 9.71 -9.38 10.03
N VAL A 45 9.45 -8.35 10.80
CA VAL A 45 8.54 -8.39 11.94
C VAL A 45 7.15 -7.91 11.52
N ALA A 46 6.12 -8.60 11.99
CA ALA A 46 4.76 -8.13 11.84
C ALA A 46 4.53 -6.90 12.73
N VAL A 47 3.89 -5.87 12.16
CA VAL A 47 3.63 -4.61 12.85
C VAL A 47 2.14 -4.36 12.92
N ALA A 48 1.65 -3.95 14.09
CA ALA A 48 0.30 -3.48 14.32
C ALA A 48 0.29 -1.95 14.51
N ASP A 49 -0.79 -1.31 14.11
CA ASP A 49 -1.08 0.09 14.43
C ASP A 49 -2.27 0.12 15.42
N GLY A 50 -2.01 0.56 16.64
CA GLY A 50 -2.99 0.49 17.72
C GLY A 50 -3.49 -0.94 17.95
N ASP A 51 -4.81 -1.11 17.99
CA ASP A 51 -5.48 -2.39 18.26
C ASP A 51 -5.69 -3.25 16.99
N THR A 52 -5.03 -2.93 15.88
CA THR A 52 -5.15 -3.69 14.65
C THR A 52 -4.39 -5.02 14.70
N LEU A 53 -4.76 -5.97 13.85
CA LEU A 53 -3.98 -7.20 13.69
C LEU A 53 -2.60 -6.91 13.12
N PRO A 54 -1.54 -7.52 13.67
CA PRO A 54 -0.19 -7.34 13.14
C PRO A 54 -0.08 -7.89 11.71
N LEU A 55 0.50 -7.12 10.82
CA LEU A 55 0.71 -7.47 9.42
C LEU A 55 2.20 -7.60 9.09
N LEU A 56 2.55 -8.59 8.29
CA LEU A 56 3.87 -8.73 7.69
C LEU A 56 4.01 -7.83 6.44
N PRO A 57 5.20 -7.31 6.14
CA PRO A 57 5.46 -6.52 4.93
C PRO A 57 5.57 -7.42 3.69
N THR A 58 4.46 -7.98 3.27
CA THR A 58 4.39 -8.71 2.00
C THR A 58 4.23 -7.72 0.84
N PRO A 59 4.55 -8.10 -0.41
CA PRO A 59 4.27 -7.25 -1.56
C PRO A 59 2.83 -6.75 -1.60
N PHE A 60 1.89 -7.61 -1.21
CA PHE A 60 0.46 -7.27 -1.20
C PHE A 60 0.12 -6.24 -0.12
N THR A 61 0.52 -6.47 1.14
CA THR A 61 0.20 -5.57 2.25
C THR A 61 0.89 -4.21 2.13
N VAL A 62 2.04 -4.16 1.47
CA VAL A 62 2.73 -2.89 1.15
C VAL A 62 2.06 -2.17 -0.02
N ALA A 63 1.67 -2.88 -1.09
CA ALA A 63 0.97 -2.29 -2.24
C ALA A 63 -0.39 -1.70 -1.85
N THR A 64 -1.13 -2.36 -0.97
CA THR A 64 -2.41 -1.87 -0.43
C THR A 64 -2.25 -0.80 0.65
N GLU A 65 -1.02 -0.54 1.10
CA GLU A 65 -0.72 0.35 2.23
C GLU A 65 -1.38 -0.10 3.56
N ASP A 66 -1.67 -1.40 3.68
CA ASP A 66 -2.17 -1.96 4.94
C ASP A 66 -1.04 -2.17 5.95
N TYR A 67 0.18 -2.42 5.49
CA TYR A 67 1.34 -2.50 6.37
C TYR A 67 1.68 -1.11 6.92
N PRO A 68 1.68 -0.89 8.25
CA PRO A 68 1.74 0.44 8.85
C PRO A 68 3.00 1.25 8.50
N LEU A 69 4.10 0.58 8.18
CA LEU A 69 5.36 1.24 7.80
C LEU A 69 5.56 1.36 6.28
N ALA A 70 4.53 1.05 5.48
CA ALA A 70 4.57 1.28 4.04
C ALA A 70 4.70 2.79 3.75
N ARG A 71 5.46 3.13 2.70
CA ARG A 71 5.58 4.50 2.22
C ARG A 71 5.72 4.53 0.71
N ARG A 72 5.17 5.56 0.12
CA ARG A 72 5.29 5.83 -1.31
C ARG A 72 6.66 6.46 -1.62
N LEU A 73 7.21 6.11 -2.76
CA LEU A 73 8.33 6.83 -3.37
C LEU A 73 7.79 7.79 -4.43
N TYR A 74 8.36 8.98 -4.50
CA TYR A 74 7.91 10.03 -5.40
C TYR A 74 9.06 10.52 -6.27
N LEU A 75 8.77 10.76 -7.55
CA LEU A 75 9.60 11.51 -8.44
C LEU A 75 9.03 12.94 -8.55
N TYR A 76 9.86 13.92 -8.39
CA TYR A 76 9.48 15.33 -8.46
C TYR A 76 10.13 15.97 -9.69
N ALA A 77 9.33 16.75 -10.41
CA ALA A 77 9.78 17.54 -11.55
C ALA A 77 9.14 18.93 -11.54
N PRO A 78 9.76 19.93 -12.16
CA PRO A 78 9.11 21.20 -12.42
C PRO A 78 7.83 21.03 -13.24
N PRO A 79 6.81 21.88 -13.08
CA PRO A 79 5.55 21.77 -13.82
C PRO A 79 5.73 21.77 -15.34
N ASN A 80 6.72 22.53 -15.84
CA ASN A 80 7.05 22.64 -17.25
C ASN A 80 8.55 22.34 -17.46
N PRO A 81 8.94 21.05 -17.47
CA PRO A 81 10.33 20.70 -17.66
C PRO A 81 10.81 21.09 -19.07
N GLN A 82 11.90 21.83 -19.15
CA GLN A 82 12.50 22.22 -20.44
C GLN A 82 13.24 21.07 -21.13
N ASN A 83 13.62 20.05 -20.35
CA ASN A 83 14.24 18.84 -20.86
C ASN A 83 13.17 17.81 -21.22
N ALA A 84 13.03 17.48 -22.50
CA ALA A 84 12.08 16.49 -23.00
C ALA A 84 12.31 15.09 -22.39
N TYR A 85 13.56 14.69 -22.20
CA TYR A 85 13.91 13.39 -21.60
C TYR A 85 13.42 13.25 -20.15
N LEU A 86 13.25 14.36 -19.42
CA LEU A 86 12.71 14.29 -18.08
C LEU A 86 11.24 13.85 -18.08
N ARG A 87 10.47 14.32 -19.04
CA ARG A 87 9.08 13.88 -19.20
C ARG A 87 9.02 12.40 -19.58
N ASP A 88 9.79 12.01 -20.59
CA ASP A 88 9.85 10.62 -21.07
C ASP A 88 10.26 9.67 -19.94
N PHE A 89 11.22 10.08 -19.10
CA PHE A 89 11.63 9.28 -17.92
C PHE A 89 10.51 9.14 -16.88
N LEU A 90 9.79 10.24 -16.58
CA LEU A 90 8.67 10.19 -15.63
C LEU A 90 7.51 9.32 -16.15
N GLU A 91 7.20 9.45 -17.43
CA GLU A 91 6.20 8.62 -18.08
C GLU A 91 6.64 7.15 -18.10
N PHE A 92 7.88 6.88 -18.49
CA PHE A 92 8.43 5.51 -18.46
C PHE A 92 8.35 4.87 -17.07
N ALA A 93 8.67 5.62 -16.00
CA ALA A 93 8.67 5.10 -14.64
C ALA A 93 7.32 4.52 -14.19
N ILE A 94 6.21 4.98 -14.77
CA ILE A 94 4.85 4.50 -14.45
C ILE A 94 4.30 3.49 -15.47
N THR A 95 5.03 3.21 -16.57
CA THR A 95 4.63 2.16 -17.53
C THR A 95 4.84 0.76 -16.95
N ASP A 96 4.23 -0.25 -17.57
CA ASP A 96 4.44 -1.67 -17.21
C ASP A 96 5.93 -2.04 -17.26
N GLY A 97 6.70 -1.53 -18.24
CA GLY A 97 8.14 -1.76 -18.35
C GLY A 97 8.92 -1.17 -17.19
N GLY A 98 8.65 0.11 -16.85
CA GLY A 98 9.28 0.77 -15.69
C GLY A 98 8.90 0.08 -14.39
N GLN A 99 7.65 -0.32 -14.22
CA GLN A 99 7.18 -1.02 -13.03
C GLN A 99 7.72 -2.45 -12.90
N SER A 100 8.04 -3.10 -14.01
CA SER A 100 8.76 -4.38 -13.99
C SER A 100 10.17 -4.23 -13.43
N LEU A 101 10.90 -3.18 -13.83
CA LEU A 101 12.21 -2.85 -13.26
C LEU A 101 12.14 -2.53 -11.75
N VAL A 102 11.08 -1.83 -11.33
CA VAL A 102 10.83 -1.57 -9.89
C VAL A 102 10.73 -2.87 -9.11
N SER A 103 10.01 -3.87 -9.64
CA SER A 103 9.90 -5.20 -9.02
C SER A 103 11.24 -5.96 -9.03
N GLU A 104 11.99 -5.86 -10.12
CA GLU A 104 13.28 -6.55 -10.31
C GLU A 104 14.32 -6.12 -9.28
N VAL A 105 14.32 -4.84 -8.91
CA VAL A 105 15.19 -4.31 -7.85
C VAL A 105 14.61 -4.47 -6.43
N GLY A 106 13.50 -5.22 -6.29
CA GLY A 106 12.91 -5.61 -5.01
C GLY A 106 11.97 -4.59 -4.37
N PHE A 107 11.67 -3.48 -5.05
CA PHE A 107 10.62 -2.56 -4.62
C PHE A 107 9.23 -3.06 -5.03
N ILE A 108 8.20 -2.51 -4.40
CA ILE A 108 6.82 -2.91 -4.69
C ILE A 108 6.30 -2.07 -5.86
N SER A 109 6.04 -2.75 -6.98
CA SER A 109 5.50 -2.10 -8.18
C SER A 109 4.04 -1.70 -8.00
N GLN A 110 3.59 -0.81 -8.86
CA GLN A 110 2.20 -0.39 -8.93
C GLN A 110 1.34 -1.30 -9.81
N GLN A 111 1.88 -2.40 -10.35
CA GLN A 111 1.10 -3.36 -11.13
C GLN A 111 0.02 -4.00 -10.26
N VAL A 112 -1.21 -4.02 -10.77
CA VAL A 112 -2.34 -4.57 -10.04
C VAL A 112 -2.29 -6.09 -10.08
N THR A 113 -2.25 -6.70 -8.90
CA THR A 113 -2.35 -8.14 -8.71
C THR A 113 -3.61 -8.47 -7.93
N ALA A 114 -4.11 -9.69 -8.08
CA ALA A 114 -5.26 -10.18 -7.34
C ALA A 114 -4.82 -11.32 -6.42
N ALA A 115 -5.28 -11.30 -5.17
CA ALA A 115 -5.01 -12.33 -4.19
C ALA A 115 -6.25 -12.63 -3.36
N ARG A 116 -6.40 -13.88 -2.91
CA ARG A 116 -7.46 -14.21 -1.96
C ARG A 116 -7.11 -13.63 -0.60
N PRO A 117 -8.00 -12.82 0.00
CA PRO A 117 -7.78 -12.30 1.33
C PRO A 117 -7.78 -13.45 2.36
N PRO A 118 -6.92 -13.40 3.37
CA PRO A 118 -6.98 -14.36 4.46
C PRO A 118 -8.32 -14.20 5.20
N LEU A 119 -9.02 -15.30 5.37
CA LEU A 119 -10.22 -15.35 6.20
C LEU A 119 -9.80 -15.60 7.65
N SER A 120 -10.20 -14.74 8.57
CA SER A 120 -10.00 -14.89 10.02
C SER A 120 -11.35 -14.95 10.72
N GLU A 121 -11.44 -15.75 11.76
CA GLU A 121 -12.64 -15.85 12.62
C GLU A 121 -12.98 -14.53 13.33
N SER A 122 -12.00 -13.63 13.47
CA SER A 122 -12.19 -12.29 14.04
C SER A 122 -12.90 -11.30 13.12
N LEU A 123 -13.05 -11.64 11.84
CA LEU A 123 -13.71 -10.75 10.87
C LEU A 123 -15.24 -10.84 10.98
N PRO A 124 -15.97 -9.71 10.79
CA PRO A 124 -17.41 -9.72 10.81
C PRO A 124 -18.00 -10.69 9.77
N ASN A 125 -18.97 -11.51 10.17
CA ASN A 125 -19.61 -12.52 9.30
C ASN A 125 -20.12 -11.94 7.98
N ARG A 126 -20.67 -10.73 8.01
CA ARG A 126 -21.14 -10.04 6.79
C ARG A 126 -20.02 -9.77 5.81
N TYR A 127 -18.86 -9.35 6.31
CA TYR A 127 -17.69 -9.10 5.48
C TYR A 127 -17.17 -10.39 4.87
N THR A 128 -16.99 -11.44 5.69
CA THR A 128 -16.50 -12.74 5.22
C THR A 128 -17.40 -13.37 4.16
N GLN A 129 -18.73 -13.21 4.29
CA GLN A 129 -19.68 -13.66 3.27
C GLN A 129 -19.53 -12.90 1.94
N LEU A 130 -19.30 -11.57 1.99
CA LEU A 130 -19.12 -10.76 0.79
C LEU A 130 -17.84 -11.10 0.02
N ILE A 131 -16.75 -11.41 0.72
CA ILE A 131 -15.45 -11.66 0.11
C ILE A 131 -15.15 -13.14 -0.16
N LYS A 132 -16.04 -14.05 0.23
CA LYS A 132 -15.85 -15.50 0.18
C LYS A 132 -15.33 -16.01 -1.17
N ASP A 133 -15.88 -15.51 -2.26
CA ASP A 133 -15.53 -15.90 -3.63
C ASP A 133 -14.84 -14.77 -4.40
N ALA A 134 -14.40 -13.73 -3.69
CA ALA A 134 -13.73 -12.57 -4.27
C ALA A 134 -12.21 -12.65 -4.13
N GLU A 135 -11.51 -12.05 -5.06
CA GLU A 135 -10.09 -11.74 -4.96
C GLU A 135 -9.93 -10.25 -4.67
N ARG A 136 -9.08 -9.91 -3.72
CA ARG A 136 -8.74 -8.52 -3.43
C ARG A 136 -7.64 -8.07 -4.38
N LEU A 137 -7.81 -6.90 -4.98
CA LEU A 137 -6.78 -6.26 -5.79
C LEU A 137 -5.71 -5.61 -4.88
N SER A 138 -4.47 -5.58 -5.35
CA SER A 138 -3.32 -5.01 -4.62
C SER A 138 -3.31 -3.48 -4.62
N LEU A 139 -4.48 -2.88 -4.45
CA LEU A 139 -4.65 -1.44 -4.32
C LEU A 139 -5.76 -1.11 -3.33
N SER A 140 -5.71 0.11 -2.82
CA SER A 140 -6.74 0.67 -1.94
C SER A 140 -6.93 2.13 -2.29
N PHE A 141 -8.18 2.52 -2.55
CA PHE A 141 -8.50 3.92 -2.78
C PHE A 141 -8.41 4.70 -1.47
N ARG A 142 -7.63 5.76 -1.49
CA ARG A 142 -7.50 6.68 -0.36
C ARG A 142 -8.23 7.98 -0.67
N PHE A 143 -8.76 8.58 0.37
CA PHE A 143 -9.56 9.79 0.30
C PHE A 143 -8.85 10.91 1.04
N ARG A 144 -9.16 12.14 0.66
CA ARG A 144 -8.70 13.31 1.40
C ARG A 144 -9.32 13.27 2.81
N PRO A 145 -8.62 13.78 3.83
CA PRO A 145 -9.17 13.85 5.18
C PRO A 145 -10.57 14.49 5.18
N GLU A 146 -11.48 13.92 5.95
CA GLU A 146 -12.86 14.39 6.15
C GLU A 146 -13.66 14.60 4.84
N SER A 147 -13.32 13.85 3.78
CA SER A 147 -13.91 13.99 2.45
C SER A 147 -14.16 12.63 1.80
N SER A 148 -15.10 12.60 0.86
CA SER A 148 -15.26 11.51 -0.11
C SER A 148 -14.43 11.71 -1.39
N GLY A 149 -13.71 12.83 -1.52
CA GLY A 149 -12.86 13.10 -2.68
C GLY A 149 -11.59 12.26 -2.67
N LEU A 150 -11.27 11.66 -3.82
CA LEU A 150 -10.09 10.83 -4.01
C LEU A 150 -8.80 11.64 -3.89
N ASP A 151 -7.73 11.03 -3.36
CA ASP A 151 -6.39 11.59 -3.40
C ASP A 151 -5.77 11.40 -4.80
N SER A 152 -4.59 12.01 -5.03
CA SER A 152 -3.91 11.94 -6.33
C SER A 152 -3.44 10.54 -6.72
N LYS A 153 -3.21 9.64 -5.75
CA LYS A 153 -2.88 8.24 -6.02
C LYS A 153 -4.14 7.48 -6.44
N ALA A 154 -5.25 7.67 -5.72
CA ALA A 154 -6.49 6.99 -6.00
C ALA A 154 -7.02 7.30 -7.42
N GLN A 155 -6.82 8.52 -7.92
CA GLN A 155 -7.15 8.86 -9.31
C GLN A 155 -6.40 7.99 -10.32
N ARG A 156 -5.09 7.78 -10.13
CA ARG A 156 -4.30 6.87 -10.98
C ARG A 156 -4.65 5.40 -10.75
N ASP A 157 -5.05 5.05 -9.55
CA ASP A 157 -5.49 3.69 -9.24
C ASP A 157 -6.81 3.34 -9.96
N LEU A 158 -7.67 4.31 -10.25
CA LEU A 158 -8.85 4.11 -11.11
C LEU A 158 -8.43 3.64 -12.51
N GLU A 159 -7.51 4.35 -13.16
CA GLU A 159 -6.99 3.97 -14.49
C GLU A 159 -6.43 2.53 -14.47
N ARG A 160 -5.67 2.20 -13.44
CA ARG A 160 -5.07 0.86 -13.25
C ARG A 160 -6.13 -0.23 -13.05
N VAL A 161 -7.23 0.06 -12.37
CA VAL A 161 -8.36 -0.87 -12.24
C VAL A 161 -9.05 -1.06 -13.58
N VAL A 162 -9.27 0.00 -14.34
CA VAL A 162 -9.87 -0.07 -15.68
C VAL A 162 -9.00 -0.94 -16.59
N ASP A 163 -7.70 -0.72 -16.62
CA ASP A 163 -6.75 -1.52 -17.40
C ASP A 163 -6.72 -2.99 -16.95
N PHE A 164 -6.80 -3.23 -15.65
CA PHE A 164 -6.88 -4.59 -15.11
C PHE A 164 -8.15 -5.29 -15.57
N LEU A 165 -9.30 -4.62 -15.51
CA LEU A 165 -10.59 -5.17 -15.93
C LEU A 165 -10.67 -5.39 -17.44
N ALA A 166 -10.09 -4.51 -18.25
CA ALA A 166 -10.00 -4.67 -19.71
C ALA A 166 -9.25 -5.96 -20.08
N ARG A 167 -8.21 -6.31 -19.32
CA ARG A 167 -7.44 -7.55 -19.49
C ARG A 167 -8.13 -8.79 -18.88
N HIS A 168 -9.12 -8.61 -18.02
CA HIS A 168 -9.84 -9.68 -17.31
C HIS A 168 -11.36 -9.56 -17.53
N SER A 169 -11.78 -9.66 -18.79
CA SER A 169 -13.18 -9.55 -19.17
C SER A 169 -14.10 -10.54 -18.43
N GLY A 170 -15.31 -10.11 -18.08
CA GLY A 170 -16.29 -10.92 -17.36
C GLY A 170 -16.17 -10.88 -15.83
N ARG A 171 -15.16 -10.21 -15.27
CA ARG A 171 -15.09 -9.97 -13.83
C ARG A 171 -15.95 -8.79 -13.41
N ARG A 172 -16.49 -8.86 -12.20
CA ARG A 172 -17.22 -7.77 -11.55
C ARG A 172 -16.40 -7.21 -10.40
N VAL A 173 -16.45 -5.90 -10.19
CA VAL A 173 -15.82 -5.24 -9.06
C VAL A 173 -16.77 -5.18 -7.89
N LEU A 174 -16.30 -5.56 -6.71
CA LEU A 174 -16.95 -5.34 -5.44
C LEU A 174 -16.19 -4.22 -4.72
N LEU A 175 -16.84 -3.08 -4.51
CA LEU A 175 -16.29 -1.94 -3.78
C LEU A 175 -16.74 -2.00 -2.33
N LEU A 176 -15.80 -2.09 -1.41
CA LEU A 176 -16.03 -2.11 0.02
C LEU A 176 -15.42 -0.85 0.64
N GLY A 177 -16.28 0.05 1.12
CA GLY A 177 -15.87 1.24 1.84
C GLY A 177 -15.67 0.96 3.32
N PHE A 178 -14.60 1.49 3.87
CA PHE A 178 -14.26 1.45 5.29
C PHE A 178 -14.03 2.86 5.82
N THR A 179 -14.20 3.01 7.12
CA THR A 179 -13.81 4.19 7.88
C THR A 179 -13.23 3.73 9.20
N ASP A 180 -12.43 4.55 9.82
CA ASP A 180 -11.97 4.40 11.19
C ASP A 180 -13.16 4.42 12.18
N ASN A 181 -12.92 3.95 13.39
CA ASN A 181 -13.90 4.03 14.48
C ASN A 181 -14.11 5.51 14.82
N SER A 182 -15.17 6.09 14.27
CA SER A 182 -15.65 7.41 14.68
C SER A 182 -16.52 7.28 15.95
N ASP A 183 -16.58 8.34 16.72
CA ASP A 183 -17.47 8.43 17.88
C ASP A 183 -18.95 8.27 17.49
N ASP A 184 -19.30 8.48 16.22
CA ASP A 184 -20.61 8.25 15.63
C ASP A 184 -20.57 7.13 14.56
N PRO A 185 -20.98 5.89 14.89
CA PRO A 185 -21.02 4.77 13.95
C PRO A 185 -21.93 5.02 12.74
N THR A 186 -22.96 5.87 12.88
CA THR A 186 -23.89 6.18 11.79
C THR A 186 -23.22 7.03 10.71
N GLN A 187 -22.49 8.06 11.14
CA GLN A 187 -21.69 8.89 10.24
C GLN A 187 -20.59 8.06 9.57
N GLY A 188 -19.93 7.18 10.29
CA GLY A 188 -18.94 6.27 9.75
C GLY A 188 -19.49 5.40 8.62
N VAL A 189 -20.64 4.76 8.82
CA VAL A 189 -21.32 3.96 7.80
C VAL A 189 -21.75 4.80 6.60
N GLN A 190 -22.24 6.02 6.82
CA GLN A 190 -22.58 6.91 5.72
C GLN A 190 -21.36 7.30 4.90
N MET A 191 -20.28 7.75 5.55
CA MET A 191 -19.05 8.13 4.89
C MET A 191 -18.44 6.96 4.09
N SER A 192 -18.43 5.75 4.64
CA SER A 192 -17.92 4.57 3.93
C SER A 192 -18.72 4.26 2.66
N ARG A 193 -20.06 4.45 2.70
CA ARG A 193 -20.93 4.29 1.51
C ARG A 193 -20.70 5.38 0.48
N GLU A 194 -20.55 6.62 0.90
CA GLU A 194 -20.27 7.75 0.01
C GLU A 194 -18.94 7.56 -0.71
N ARG A 195 -17.91 7.12 -0.01
CA ARG A 195 -16.60 6.79 -0.58
C ARG A 195 -16.67 5.67 -1.61
N ALA A 196 -17.38 4.58 -1.30
CA ALA A 196 -17.56 3.49 -2.26
C ALA A 196 -18.33 3.94 -3.52
N ARG A 197 -19.38 4.78 -3.36
CA ARG A 197 -20.13 5.34 -4.48
C ARG A 197 -19.34 6.34 -5.30
N GLU A 198 -18.41 7.08 -4.68
CA GLU A 198 -17.52 7.97 -5.42
C GLU A 198 -16.64 7.16 -6.39
N VAL A 199 -16.02 6.09 -5.90
CA VAL A 199 -15.23 5.20 -6.76
C VAL A 199 -16.10 4.53 -7.84
N GLU A 200 -17.32 4.11 -7.51
CA GLU A 200 -18.27 3.55 -8.48
C GLU A 200 -18.57 4.52 -9.61
N ARG A 201 -18.83 5.80 -9.29
CA ARG A 201 -19.10 6.84 -10.29
C ARG A 201 -17.93 7.12 -11.22
N GLU A 202 -16.72 7.10 -10.67
CA GLU A 202 -15.52 7.33 -11.45
C GLU A 202 -15.13 6.13 -12.33
N LEU A 203 -15.61 4.92 -12.01
CA LEU A 203 -15.39 3.70 -12.80
C LEU A 203 -16.48 3.43 -13.85
N ALA A 204 -17.62 4.13 -13.78
CA ALA A 204 -18.78 3.92 -14.66
C ALA A 204 -18.68 4.70 -15.97
#